data_9eac47fefef418b0fee1f5a0b770ca2c
#
_entry.id   9eac47fefef418b0fee1f5a0b770ca2c
#
_cell.length_a   1.000
_cell.length_b   1.000
_cell.length_c   1.000
_cell.angle_alpha   90.00
_cell.angle_beta   90.00
_cell.angle_gamma   90.00
#
_symmetry.space_group_name_H-M   'P 1'
#
loop_
_entity.id
_entity.type
_entity.pdbx_description
1 polymer ?
#
loop_
_entity_poly.entity_id
_entity_poly.type
_entity_poly.pdbx_seq_one_letter_code
_entity_poly.pdbx_strand_id
1 'polypeptide(L)'
;MATQPLDGKITLNLDRPTASEVRLEEVALRLHPVDDVAIVKKTLMPGLTLDTGDKGKVKVRQLIQPGHKVALNDVAEGSPVRRYGQIIGFATKPIQAGDHIHSHNLAVANFARDYAFASEGKPV
;
A
#
# COMPACT_ATOMS: atom_id res chain seq x y z
N MET A 1 -3.95 -34.53 -20.19
CA MET A 1 -3.52 -34.41 -20.36
C MET A 1 -3.16 -34.09 -20.62
N ALA A 2 -3.52 -34.02 -20.29
CA ALA A 2 -3.09 -33.65 -20.42
C ALA A 2 -2.86 -33.13 -20.34
N THR A 3 -3.02 -33.10 -20.22
CA THR A 3 -2.64 -32.61 -20.22
C THR A 3 -2.38 -32.19 -19.96
N GLN A 4 -2.43 -32.00 -19.75
CA GLN A 4 -2.03 -31.62 -19.56
C GLN A 4 -1.66 -31.17 -19.32
N PRO A 5 -1.78 -31.37 -19.39
CA PRO A 5 -1.35 -30.91 -19.23
C PRO A 5 -1.10 -30.50 -19.01
N LEU A 6 -1.11 -30.35 -18.96
CA LEU A 6 -0.72 -29.96 -18.88
C LEU A 6 -0.53 -29.63 -18.62
N ASP A 7 -0.57 -29.74 -18.57
CA ASP A 7 -0.33 -29.44 -18.41
C ASP A 7 -0.10 -28.98 -18.07
N GLY A 8 -0.26 -28.97 -17.93
CA GLY A 8 0.09 -28.53 -17.62
C GLY A 8 0.15 -27.93 -17.20
N LYS A 9 0.26 -27.76 -17.30
CA LYS A 9 0.38 -27.20 -17.04
C LYS A 9 0.50 -26.57 -16.54
N ILE A 10 0.46 -26.66 -16.52
CA ILE A 10 0.62 -26.00 -16.18
C ILE A 10 0.68 -25.34 -15.76
N THR A 11 0.58 -25.42 -15.64
CA THR A 11 0.63 -24.75 -15.26
C THR A 11 0.73 -24.14 -14.76
N LEU A 12 0.60 -23.98 -14.70
CA LEU A 12 0.66 -23.28 -14.24
C LEU A 12 0.56 -22.76 -13.68
N ASN A 13 0.37 -22.86 -13.71
CA ASN A 13 0.16 -22.24 -13.20
C ASN A 13 0.13 -21.80 -12.83
N LEU A 14 -0.01 -21.75 -12.97
CA LEU A 14 -0.06 -21.22 -12.68
C LEU A 14 -0.20 -20.91 -12.31
N ASP A 15 -0.29 -21.10 -12.42
CA ASP A 15 -0.57 -20.63 -12.02
C ASP A 15 -0.74 -20.17 -11.67
N ARG A 16 -0.71 -20.20 -11.69
CA ARG A 16 -1.01 -19.61 -11.36
C ARG A 16 -1.42 -19.03 -10.97
N PRO A 17 -1.60 -19.27 -10.67
CA PRO A 17 -2.24 -18.77 -10.47
C PRO A 17 -2.36 -18.18 -10.05
N THR A 18 -1.90 -18.82 -10.07
CA THR A 18 -1.98 -17.98 -9.22
C THR A 18 -2.98 -16.98 -9.08
N ALA A 19 -3.42 -16.67 -8.03
CA ALA A 19 -4.44 -15.69 -7.98
C ALA A 19 -3.88 -14.36 -8.44
N SER A 20 -4.53 -13.72 -9.39
CA SER A 20 -4.16 -12.39 -9.82
C SER A 20 -4.91 -11.34 -9.02
N GLU A 21 -5.84 -11.75 -8.18
CA GLU A 21 -6.63 -10.84 -7.35
C GLU A 21 -6.88 -11.48 -6.01
N VAL A 22 -6.68 -10.70 -4.94
CA VAL A 22 -6.99 -11.13 -3.58
C VAL A 22 -7.67 -9.99 -2.86
N ARG A 23 -8.37 -10.31 -1.78
CA ARG A 23 -8.92 -9.26 -0.93
C ARG A 23 -7.79 -8.65 -0.10
N LEU A 24 -7.87 -7.34 0.10
CA LEU A 24 -6.82 -6.61 0.81
C LEU A 24 -6.53 -7.24 2.17
N GLU A 25 -7.57 -7.62 2.91
CA GLU A 25 -7.43 -8.14 4.27
C GLU A 25 -6.63 -9.43 4.33
N GLU A 26 -6.55 -10.16 3.22
CA GLU A 26 -5.80 -11.42 3.20
C GLU A 26 -4.30 -11.20 3.21
N VAL A 27 -3.84 -10.04 2.77
CA VAL A 27 -2.41 -9.78 2.57
C VAL A 27 -1.91 -8.54 3.27
N ALA A 28 -2.82 -7.72 3.81
CA ALA A 28 -2.43 -6.45 4.41
C ALA A 28 -3.41 -6.06 5.51
N LEU A 29 -3.02 -5.08 6.31
CA LEU A 29 -3.81 -4.58 7.40
C LEU A 29 -4.10 -3.10 7.16
N ARG A 30 -5.38 -2.77 6.99
CA ARG A 30 -5.87 -1.41 6.94
C ARG A 30 -6.67 -1.17 8.22
N LEU A 31 -6.32 -0.15 8.97
CA LEU A 31 -6.81 0.04 10.32
C LEU A 31 -7.92 1.08 10.43
N HIS A 32 -8.12 1.89 9.39
CA HIS A 32 -9.16 2.92 9.40
C HIS A 32 -9.63 3.17 7.98
N PRO A 33 -10.94 3.40 7.77
CA PRO A 33 -11.46 3.62 6.40
C PRO A 33 -10.83 4.78 5.66
N VAL A 34 -10.35 5.81 6.37
CA VAL A 34 -9.74 6.97 5.72
C VAL A 34 -8.26 6.78 5.42
N ASP A 35 -7.68 5.64 5.78
CA ASP A 35 -6.25 5.42 5.59
C ASP A 35 -5.90 5.39 4.11
N ASP A 36 -4.77 6.01 3.78
CA ASP A 36 -4.23 6.01 2.43
C ASP A 36 -3.32 4.83 2.19
N VAL A 37 -2.98 4.09 3.25
CA VAL A 37 -2.03 2.98 3.19
C VAL A 37 -2.54 1.79 3.97
N ALA A 38 -2.02 0.61 3.61
CA ALA A 38 -2.17 -0.60 4.42
C ALA A 38 -0.79 -1.16 4.69
N ILE A 39 -0.64 -1.81 5.85
CA ILE A 39 0.60 -2.48 6.22
C ILE A 39 0.58 -3.87 5.62
N VAL A 40 1.60 -4.17 4.85
CA VAL A 40 1.68 -5.45 4.14
C VAL A 40 2.06 -6.56 5.11
N LYS A 41 1.31 -7.67 5.07
CA LYS A 41 1.56 -8.85 5.91
C LYS A 41 2.25 -9.96 5.13
N LYS A 42 1.98 -10.05 3.84
CA LYS A 42 2.56 -11.07 2.96
C LYS A 42 3.14 -10.35 1.76
N THR A 43 4.26 -10.84 1.25
CA THR A 43 4.91 -10.22 0.10
C THR A 43 3.91 -10.01 -1.04
N LEU A 44 3.87 -8.80 -1.57
CA LEU A 44 3.03 -8.46 -2.71
C LEU A 44 3.89 -8.35 -3.95
N MET A 45 3.50 -9.08 -4.99
CA MET A 45 4.20 -9.04 -6.26
C MET A 45 3.58 -7.99 -7.17
N PRO A 46 4.37 -7.35 -8.03
CA PRO A 46 3.79 -6.41 -9.01
C PRO A 46 2.76 -7.11 -9.88
N GLY A 47 1.66 -6.42 -10.14
CA GLY A 47 0.60 -6.97 -10.97
C GLY A 47 -0.53 -7.61 -10.20
N LEU A 48 -0.33 -7.91 -8.92
CA LEU A 48 -1.41 -8.42 -8.07
C LEU A 48 -2.46 -7.34 -7.88
N THR A 49 -3.72 -7.71 -7.99
CA THR A 49 -4.84 -6.79 -7.75
C THR A 49 -5.36 -7.01 -6.33
N LEU A 50 -5.49 -5.92 -5.59
CA LEU A 50 -6.03 -5.92 -4.24
C LEU A 50 -7.46 -5.39 -4.31
N ASP A 51 -8.40 -6.18 -3.83
CA ASP A 51 -9.78 -5.73 -3.71
C ASP A 51 -9.93 -5.07 -2.34
N THR A 52 -10.03 -3.76 -2.32
CA THR A 52 -10.12 -3.00 -1.07
C THR A 52 -11.54 -2.83 -0.57
N GLY A 53 -12.52 -3.21 -1.41
CA GLY A 53 -13.92 -2.97 -1.10
C GLY A 53 -14.32 -1.54 -1.42
N ASP A 54 -14.19 -0.66 -0.44
CA ASP A 54 -14.68 0.72 -0.55
C ASP A 54 -13.85 1.60 -1.49
N LYS A 55 -12.56 1.30 -1.66
CA LYS A 55 -11.68 2.09 -2.55
C LYS A 55 -11.49 1.44 -3.90
N GLY A 56 -12.24 0.37 -4.17
CA GLY A 56 -12.14 -0.34 -5.43
C GLY A 56 -10.92 -1.23 -5.49
N LYS A 57 -10.47 -1.49 -6.70
CA LYS A 57 -9.37 -2.43 -6.92
C LYS A 57 -8.09 -1.66 -7.17
N VAL A 58 -7.03 -2.11 -6.53
CA VAL A 58 -5.73 -1.46 -6.58
C VAL A 58 -4.72 -2.47 -7.09
N LYS A 59 -3.98 -2.11 -8.14
CA LYS A 59 -2.98 -2.99 -8.70
C LYS A 59 -1.62 -2.66 -8.11
N VAL A 60 -0.97 -3.66 -7.54
CA VAL A 60 0.35 -3.51 -6.94
C VAL A 60 1.35 -3.17 -8.03
N ARG A 61 2.18 -2.15 -7.82
CA ARG A 61 3.06 -1.61 -8.84
C ARG A 61 4.51 -2.03 -8.66
N GLN A 62 4.93 -2.33 -7.45
CA GLN A 62 6.29 -2.80 -7.16
C GLN A 62 6.21 -3.97 -6.20
N LEU A 63 7.31 -4.69 -6.05
CA LEU A 63 7.44 -5.69 -5.00
C LEU A 63 7.38 -4.99 -3.65
N ILE A 64 6.49 -5.44 -2.76
CA ILE A 64 6.36 -4.86 -1.43
C ILE A 64 6.46 -5.98 -0.40
N GLN A 65 7.38 -5.83 0.53
CA GLN A 65 7.65 -6.85 1.52
C GLN A 65 6.84 -6.64 2.79
N PRO A 66 6.67 -7.68 3.60
CA PRO A 66 5.94 -7.54 4.87
C PRO A 66 6.54 -6.46 5.74
N GLY A 67 5.68 -5.72 6.42
CA GLY A 67 6.07 -4.60 7.26
C GLY A 67 6.14 -3.27 6.53
N HIS A 68 6.18 -3.31 5.20
CA HIS A 68 6.15 -2.09 4.40
C HIS A 68 4.70 -1.70 4.09
N LYS A 69 4.51 -0.56 3.47
CA LYS A 69 3.18 -0.02 3.21
C LYS A 69 2.87 0.00 1.73
N VAL A 70 1.62 -0.28 1.40
CA VAL A 70 1.10 -0.16 0.04
C VAL A 70 0.10 0.99 0.01
N ALA A 71 0.17 1.82 -1.03
CA ALA A 71 -0.76 2.93 -1.20
C ALA A 71 -2.11 2.42 -1.66
N LEU A 72 -3.18 2.88 -1.02
CA LEU A 72 -4.56 2.53 -1.38
C LEU A 72 -5.19 3.61 -2.25
N ASN A 73 -4.63 4.81 -2.25
CA ASN A 73 -5.11 5.95 -3.02
C ASN A 73 -3.95 6.60 -3.75
N ASP A 74 -4.29 7.36 -4.78
CA ASP A 74 -3.34 8.32 -5.35
C ASP A 74 -3.17 9.45 -4.34
N VAL A 75 -1.92 9.89 -4.16
CA VAL A 75 -1.60 11.01 -3.27
C VAL A 75 -0.72 11.99 -4.04
N ALA A 76 -1.17 13.23 -4.12
CA ALA A 76 -0.39 14.25 -4.81
C ALA A 76 0.85 14.62 -3.99
N GLU A 77 1.88 15.07 -4.70
CA GLU A 77 3.09 15.55 -4.03
C GLU A 77 2.72 16.65 -3.04
N GLY A 78 3.27 16.59 -1.84
CA GLY A 78 2.99 17.56 -0.79
C GLY A 78 1.75 17.27 0.02
N SER A 79 0.94 16.31 -0.39
CA SER A 79 -0.30 15.99 0.32
C SER A 79 -0.03 15.03 1.47
N PRO A 80 -0.88 15.06 2.51
CA PRO A 80 -0.69 14.18 3.67
C PRO A 80 -1.03 12.74 3.33
N VAL A 81 -0.36 11.84 4.03
CA VAL A 81 -0.62 10.40 3.97
C VAL A 81 -1.10 9.97 5.36
N ARG A 82 -2.18 9.20 5.39
CA ARG A 82 -2.82 8.82 6.66
C ARG A 82 -2.70 7.34 6.93
N ARG A 83 -2.49 7.02 8.20
CA ARG A 83 -2.56 5.68 8.76
C ARG A 83 -3.16 5.79 10.15
N TYR A 84 -4.02 4.86 10.54
CA TYR A 84 -4.78 4.94 11.79
C TYR A 84 -5.64 6.19 11.84
N GLY A 85 -6.07 6.68 10.70
CA GLY A 85 -6.82 7.92 10.64
C GLY A 85 -6.00 9.17 10.90
N GLN A 86 -4.69 9.04 11.07
CA GLN A 86 -3.80 10.15 11.41
C GLN A 86 -2.78 10.36 10.31
N ILE A 87 -2.34 11.61 10.16
CA ILE A 87 -1.31 11.94 9.19
C ILE A 87 0.02 11.42 9.71
N ILE A 88 0.69 10.58 8.92
CA ILE A 88 2.00 10.03 9.28
C ILE A 88 3.13 10.71 8.52
N GLY A 89 2.81 11.49 7.51
CA GLY A 89 3.81 12.17 6.72
C GLY A 89 3.18 12.80 5.50
N PHE A 90 4.03 13.27 4.60
CA PHE A 90 3.62 13.95 3.38
C PHE A 90 4.33 13.35 2.19
N ALA A 91 3.64 13.21 1.08
CA ALA A 91 4.24 12.67 -0.14
C ALA A 91 5.33 13.62 -0.65
N THR A 92 6.51 13.07 -0.93
CA THR A 92 7.61 13.87 -1.47
C THR A 92 7.61 13.87 -2.99
N LYS A 93 6.78 13.04 -3.58
CA LYS A 93 6.52 12.97 -5.01
C LYS A 93 5.14 12.36 -5.20
N PRO A 94 4.57 12.42 -6.40
CA PRO A 94 3.25 11.82 -6.61
C PRO A 94 3.30 10.32 -6.29
N ILE A 95 2.28 9.85 -5.59
CA ILE A 95 2.10 8.45 -5.24
C ILE A 95 0.87 7.95 -5.97
N GLN A 96 0.96 6.77 -6.57
CA GLN A 96 -0.18 6.13 -7.20
C GLN A 96 -0.64 4.97 -6.34
N ALA A 97 -1.95 4.71 -6.35
CA ALA A 97 -2.49 3.53 -5.68
C ALA A 97 -1.73 2.29 -6.16
N GLY A 98 -1.32 1.46 -5.23
CA GLY A 98 -0.50 0.29 -5.52
C GLY A 98 0.98 0.51 -5.37
N ASP A 99 1.43 1.75 -5.15
CA ASP A 99 2.85 2.04 -4.96
C ASP A 99 3.32 1.58 -3.59
N HIS A 100 4.58 1.18 -3.54
CA HIS A 100 5.28 0.96 -2.29
C HIS A 100 5.56 2.32 -1.66
N ILE A 101 5.17 2.49 -0.41
CA ILE A 101 5.41 3.73 0.34
C ILE A 101 6.53 3.50 1.33
N HIS A 102 7.58 4.30 1.22
CA HIS A 102 8.72 4.25 2.11
C HIS A 102 9.44 5.59 2.06
N SER A 103 10.66 5.65 2.56
CA SER A 103 11.40 6.90 2.62
C SER A 103 11.66 7.55 1.28
N HIS A 104 11.56 6.78 0.16
CA HIS A 104 11.79 7.35 -1.15
C HIS A 104 10.65 8.26 -1.63
N ASN A 105 9.45 8.15 -1.04
CA ASN A 105 8.30 8.95 -1.47
C ASN A 105 7.47 9.50 -0.31
N LEU A 106 7.92 9.31 0.93
CA LEU A 106 7.21 9.79 2.11
C LEU A 106 8.19 10.48 3.06
N ALA A 107 7.91 11.74 3.38
CA ALA A 107 8.62 12.44 4.45
C ALA A 107 7.81 12.26 5.72
N VAL A 108 8.40 11.61 6.70
CA VAL A 108 7.71 11.30 7.95
C VAL A 108 7.55 12.58 8.76
N ALA A 109 6.34 12.84 9.22
CA ALA A 109 6.07 14.00 10.06
C ALA A 109 6.58 13.75 11.48
N ASN A 110 7.16 14.76 12.06
CA ASN A 110 7.60 14.71 13.45
C ASN A 110 6.60 15.50 14.30
N PHE A 111 5.46 14.87 14.55
CA PHE A 111 4.35 15.56 15.19
C PHE A 111 4.68 16.02 16.60
N ALA A 112 5.46 15.24 17.34
CA ALA A 112 5.80 15.63 18.71
C ALA A 112 6.55 16.94 18.74
N ARG A 113 7.53 17.11 17.85
CA ARG A 113 8.29 18.34 17.76
C ARG A 113 7.43 19.48 17.26
N ASP A 114 6.62 19.23 16.24
CA ASP A 114 5.77 20.25 15.65
C ASP A 114 4.76 20.76 16.66
N TYR A 115 4.17 19.85 17.42
CA TYR A 115 3.24 20.22 18.46
C TYR A 115 3.93 21.01 19.57
N ALA A 116 5.14 20.63 19.93
CA ALA A 116 5.87 21.35 20.95
C ALA A 116 6.10 22.80 20.54
N PHE A 117 6.48 23.02 19.30
CA PHE A 117 6.66 24.37 18.78
C PHE A 117 5.36 25.14 18.77
N ALA A 118 4.30 24.53 18.31
CA ALA A 118 3.01 25.18 18.22
C ALA A 118 2.49 25.53 19.61
N SER A 119 2.63 24.63 20.58
CA SER A 119 2.14 24.87 21.91
C SER A 119 2.93 25.92 22.67
N GLU A 120 4.17 26.18 22.23
CA GLU A 120 4.98 27.26 22.79
C GLU A 120 4.66 28.61 22.16
N GLY A 121 3.76 28.65 21.22
CA GLY A 121 3.42 29.87 20.53
C GLY A 121 4.47 30.33 19.54
N LYS A 122 5.43 29.51 19.22
CA LYS A 122 6.46 29.82 18.25
C LYS A 122 6.05 29.40 16.86
N PRO A 123 6.43 30.15 15.85
CA PRO A 123 6.20 29.68 14.49
C PRO A 123 6.97 28.40 14.27
N VAL A 124 6.37 27.53 13.58
CA VAL A 124 6.97 26.23 13.34
C VAL A 124 7.43 26.19 11.91
#